data_ca30b6a236a76e852ee1a1c3f34d1961
#
_entry.id   ca30b6a236a76e852ee1a1c3f34d1961
#
_cell.length_a   1.000
_cell.length_b   1.000
_cell.length_c   1.000
_cell.angle_alpha   90.00
_cell.angle_beta   90.00
_cell.angle_gamma   90.00
#
_symmetry.space_group_name_H-M   'P 1'
#
loop_
_entity.id
_entity.type
_entity.pdbx_description
1 polymer ?
#
loop_
_entity_poly.entity_id
_entity_poly.type
_entity_poly.pdbx_seq_one_letter_code
_entity_poly.pdbx_strand_id
1 'polypeptide(L)'
;ALVEAWFDRAWLARSWQRCLAQGQRPAESVAFDAVTAASERETRESAHALLAAAQPEMERLARAVAPIRYFAILTDAQGTVVGTAGAIDHSYRATDAIARVGVDLSERSVGTSAIGAALTELQPVWLHRGEHFFEDTAVYSCAGAPLIGPHGDCVGMLDLTGVNVAERPELKHRVAQSARQIEDALVLAVPHALCLRLAWYDGIGPAERTALMCLDAGGAVVSANA
;
A
#
# COMPACT_ATOMS: atom_id res chain seq x y z
N ALA A 1 0.67 -27.38 3.08
CA ALA A 1 1.65 -26.37 2.55
C ALA A 1 1.32 -25.91 1.12
N LEU A 2 1.27 -26.80 0.08
CA LEU A 2 0.98 -26.38 -1.32
C LEU A 2 -0.48 -25.93 -1.50
N VAL A 3 -1.43 -26.62 -0.88
CA VAL A 3 -2.87 -26.29 -0.95
C VAL A 3 -3.16 -24.98 -0.19
N GLU A 4 -2.55 -24.77 0.96
CA GLU A 4 -2.64 -23.52 1.73
C GLU A 4 -2.10 -22.32 0.94
N ALA A 5 -0.96 -22.47 0.24
CA ALA A 5 -0.40 -21.42 -0.61
C ALA A 5 -1.33 -21.02 -1.77
N TRP A 6 -2.13 -21.98 -2.30
CA TRP A 6 -3.12 -21.73 -3.34
C TRP A 6 -4.33 -20.94 -2.80
N PHE A 7 -4.81 -21.28 -1.60
CA PHE A 7 -5.93 -20.56 -0.97
C PHE A 7 -5.51 -19.14 -0.55
N ASP A 8 -4.28 -18.95 -0.10
CA ASP A 8 -3.75 -17.63 0.29
C ASP A 8 -3.63 -16.66 -0.90
N ARG A 9 -3.67 -17.16 -2.15
CA ARG A 9 -3.56 -16.37 -3.37
C ARG A 9 -4.79 -16.40 -4.29
N ALA A 10 -5.92 -16.90 -3.80
CA ALA A 10 -7.18 -16.93 -4.57
C ALA A 10 -7.62 -15.52 -5.03
N TRP A 11 -7.21 -14.48 -4.33
CA TRP A 11 -7.43 -13.09 -4.71
C TRP A 11 -6.82 -12.74 -6.08
N LEU A 12 -5.70 -13.35 -6.46
CA LEU A 12 -5.05 -13.11 -7.75
C LEU A 12 -5.98 -13.50 -8.91
N ALA A 13 -6.59 -14.67 -8.83
CA ALA A 13 -7.56 -15.13 -9.84
C ALA A 13 -8.80 -14.20 -9.88
N ARG A 14 -9.28 -13.75 -8.71
CA ARG A 14 -10.41 -12.81 -8.66
C ARG A 14 -10.05 -11.46 -9.30
N SER A 15 -8.87 -10.93 -9.03
CA SER A 15 -8.39 -9.68 -9.63
C SER A 15 -8.31 -9.81 -11.17
N TRP A 16 -7.70 -10.86 -11.68
CA TRP A 16 -7.67 -11.14 -13.12
C TRP A 16 -9.07 -11.24 -13.73
N GLN A 17 -10.00 -11.91 -13.05
CA GLN A 17 -11.39 -12.00 -13.49
C GLN A 17 -12.07 -10.63 -13.56
N ARG A 18 -11.84 -9.75 -12.59
CA ARG A 18 -12.36 -8.38 -12.61
C ARG A 18 -11.82 -7.60 -13.81
N CYS A 19 -10.51 -7.68 -14.08
CA CYS A 19 -9.89 -7.04 -15.24
C CYS A 19 -10.52 -7.52 -16.56
N LEU A 20 -10.67 -8.82 -16.73
CA LEU A 20 -11.31 -9.40 -17.92
C LEU A 20 -12.78 -8.97 -18.04
N ALA A 21 -13.53 -8.93 -16.92
CA ALA A 21 -14.92 -8.49 -16.91
C ALA A 21 -15.08 -7.00 -17.25
N GLN A 22 -14.06 -6.18 -17.00
CA GLN A 22 -13.99 -4.77 -17.41
C GLN A 22 -13.60 -4.60 -18.88
N GLY A 23 -13.35 -5.70 -19.61
CA GLY A 23 -12.97 -5.69 -21.03
C GLY A 23 -11.49 -5.48 -21.29
N GLN A 24 -10.65 -5.43 -20.25
CA GLN A 24 -9.20 -5.30 -20.39
C GLN A 24 -8.60 -6.58 -21.00
N ARG A 25 -7.48 -6.43 -21.73
CA ARG A 25 -6.76 -7.57 -22.34
C ARG A 25 -5.28 -7.49 -21.98
N PRO A 26 -4.65 -8.61 -21.58
CA PRO A 26 -3.24 -8.61 -21.14
C PRO A 26 -2.23 -8.03 -22.12
N ALA A 27 -2.48 -8.17 -23.43
CA ALA A 27 -1.62 -7.66 -24.49
C ALA A 27 -1.82 -6.16 -24.82
N GLU A 28 -2.76 -5.48 -24.13
CA GLU A 28 -2.91 -4.03 -24.29
C GLU A 28 -1.84 -3.30 -23.50
N SER A 29 -1.38 -2.17 -24.05
CA SER A 29 -0.41 -1.31 -23.35
C SER A 29 -1.09 -0.43 -22.31
N VAL A 30 -0.50 -0.35 -21.13
CA VAL A 30 -0.95 0.56 -20.08
C VAL A 30 -0.59 2.00 -20.43
N ALA A 31 -1.60 2.87 -20.46
CA ALA A 31 -1.41 4.31 -20.58
C ALA A 31 -1.44 4.95 -19.18
N PHE A 32 -0.28 5.37 -18.68
CA PHE A 32 -0.23 6.14 -17.44
C PHE A 32 -0.61 7.59 -17.69
N ASP A 33 -1.43 8.16 -16.84
CA ASP A 33 -1.92 9.52 -16.97
C ASP A 33 -0.80 10.57 -16.94
N ALA A 34 -0.98 11.61 -17.74
CA ALA A 34 -0.15 12.79 -17.65
C ALA A 34 -0.58 13.63 -16.44
N VAL A 35 0.30 13.76 -15.46
CA VAL A 35 0.03 14.55 -14.25
C VAL A 35 0.48 15.98 -14.45
N THR A 36 -0.40 16.96 -14.17
CA THR A 36 -0.05 18.39 -14.17
C THR A 36 0.46 18.81 -12.79
N ALA A 37 1.28 19.85 -12.73
CA ALA A 37 1.73 20.40 -11.44
C ALA A 37 0.56 20.89 -10.54
N ALA A 38 -0.56 21.28 -11.13
CA ALA A 38 -1.75 21.66 -10.38
C ALA A 38 -2.42 20.43 -9.74
N SER A 39 -2.59 19.34 -10.51
CA SER A 39 -3.14 18.08 -10.01
C SER A 39 -2.24 17.44 -8.96
N GLU A 40 -0.91 17.47 -9.15
CA GLU A 40 0.04 16.98 -8.14
C GLU A 40 -0.12 17.72 -6.80
N ARG A 41 -0.22 19.05 -6.84
CA ARG A 41 -0.40 19.85 -5.63
C ARG A 41 -1.72 19.54 -4.94
N GLU A 42 -2.84 19.48 -5.68
CA GLU A 42 -4.15 19.13 -5.15
C GLU A 42 -4.15 17.74 -4.48
N THR A 43 -3.51 16.76 -5.12
CA THR A 43 -3.35 15.40 -4.57
C THR A 43 -2.57 15.42 -3.25
N ARG A 44 -1.47 16.19 -3.16
CA ARG A 44 -0.70 16.32 -1.92
C ARG A 44 -1.46 17.05 -0.81
N GLU A 45 -2.23 18.08 -1.17
CA GLU A 45 -3.05 18.84 -0.22
C GLU A 45 -4.17 17.98 0.35
N SER A 46 -4.89 17.23 -0.48
CA SER A 46 -5.96 16.33 -0.04
C SER A 46 -5.47 15.18 0.84
N ALA A 47 -4.27 14.67 0.56
CA ALA A 47 -3.66 13.56 1.31
C ALA A 47 -2.73 14.01 2.45
N HIS A 48 -2.72 15.29 2.83
CA HIS A 48 -1.74 15.86 3.77
C HIS A 48 -1.67 15.08 5.09
N ALA A 49 -2.79 14.72 5.70
CA ALA A 49 -2.83 13.98 6.97
C ALA A 49 -2.21 12.58 6.83
N LEU A 50 -2.56 11.86 5.76
CA LEU A 50 -2.01 10.55 5.46
C LEU A 50 -0.50 10.62 5.20
N LEU A 51 -0.06 11.60 4.41
CA LEU A 51 1.36 11.83 4.13
C LEU A 51 2.14 12.14 5.41
N ALA A 52 1.63 13.03 6.27
CA ALA A 52 2.29 13.40 7.52
C ALA A 52 2.46 12.20 8.47
N ALA A 53 1.45 11.33 8.57
CA ALA A 53 1.51 10.12 9.38
C ALA A 53 2.44 9.05 8.78
N ALA A 54 2.47 8.93 7.44
CA ALA A 54 3.21 7.87 6.76
C ALA A 54 4.69 8.19 6.53
N GLN A 55 5.07 9.46 6.40
CA GLN A 55 6.40 9.87 5.96
C GLN A 55 7.55 9.26 6.78
N PRO A 56 7.55 9.27 8.13
CA PRO A 56 8.67 8.72 8.90
C PRO A 56 8.88 7.23 8.65
N GLU A 57 7.78 6.47 8.54
CA GLU A 57 7.82 5.05 8.30
C GLU A 57 8.22 4.73 6.85
N MET A 58 7.72 5.46 5.88
CA MET A 58 8.11 5.33 4.47
C MET A 58 9.60 5.54 4.28
N GLU A 59 10.18 6.57 4.91
CA GLU A 59 11.61 6.83 4.83
C GLU A 59 12.43 5.71 5.49
N ARG A 60 11.98 5.20 6.65
CA ARG A 60 12.62 4.07 7.33
C ARG A 60 12.57 2.81 6.46
N LEU A 61 11.41 2.51 5.90
CA LEU A 61 11.17 1.36 5.03
C LEU A 61 12.01 1.46 3.76
N ALA A 62 12.02 2.61 3.10
CA ALA A 62 12.78 2.86 1.88
C ALA A 62 14.29 2.64 2.09
N ARG A 63 14.84 3.13 3.22
CA ARG A 63 16.25 2.85 3.58
C ARG A 63 16.53 1.35 3.75
N ALA A 64 15.59 0.63 4.38
CA ALA A 64 15.75 -0.81 4.62
C ALA A 64 15.72 -1.66 3.34
N VAL A 65 14.97 -1.22 2.30
CA VAL A 65 14.84 -1.96 1.04
C VAL A 65 15.74 -1.42 -0.08
N ALA A 66 16.43 -0.31 0.11
CA ALA A 66 17.34 0.27 -0.87
C ALA A 66 18.41 -0.73 -1.41
N PRO A 67 19.05 -1.56 -0.56
CA PRO A 67 20.04 -2.52 -1.05
C PRO A 67 19.49 -3.56 -2.03
N ILE A 68 18.21 -3.83 -1.99
CA ILE A 68 17.52 -4.77 -2.90
C ILE A 68 16.78 -4.07 -4.04
N ARG A 69 17.01 -2.75 -4.20
CA ARG A 69 16.47 -1.90 -5.27
C ARG A 69 14.93 -1.83 -5.31
N TYR A 70 14.31 -1.79 -4.13
CA TYR A 70 12.90 -1.48 -3.96
C TYR A 70 12.75 -0.05 -3.44
N PHE A 71 11.62 0.56 -3.72
CA PHE A 71 11.20 1.86 -3.19
C PHE A 71 9.75 1.79 -2.72
N ALA A 72 9.33 2.76 -1.92
CA ALA A 72 7.99 2.80 -1.37
C ALA A 72 7.09 3.75 -2.17
N ILE A 73 5.84 3.34 -2.39
CA ILE A 73 4.74 4.15 -2.95
C ILE A 73 3.62 4.18 -1.92
N LEU A 74 3.06 5.36 -1.69
CA LEU A 74 1.86 5.57 -0.90
C LEU A 74 0.75 6.04 -1.83
N THR A 75 -0.43 5.41 -1.73
CA THR A 75 -1.61 5.86 -2.46
C THR A 75 -2.74 6.25 -1.52
N ASP A 76 -3.70 6.99 -2.02
CA ASP A 76 -5.00 7.16 -1.39
C ASP A 76 -5.87 5.88 -1.56
N ALA A 77 -7.12 5.93 -1.05
CA ALA A 77 -8.07 4.83 -1.14
C ALA A 77 -8.56 4.55 -2.58
N GLN A 78 -8.33 5.45 -3.52
CA GLN A 78 -8.67 5.30 -4.92
C GLN A 78 -7.53 4.67 -5.73
N GLY A 79 -6.33 4.56 -5.17
CA GLY A 79 -5.14 4.06 -5.83
C GLY A 79 -4.30 5.15 -6.51
N THR A 80 -4.60 6.42 -6.24
CA THR A 80 -3.81 7.55 -6.74
C THR A 80 -2.54 7.70 -5.90
N VAL A 81 -1.39 7.81 -6.54
CA VAL A 81 -0.11 8.02 -5.84
C VAL A 81 -0.12 9.38 -5.14
N VAL A 82 0.06 9.38 -3.82
CA VAL A 82 0.15 10.61 -3.00
C VAL A 82 1.57 10.90 -2.52
N GLY A 83 2.42 9.88 -2.45
CA GLY A 83 3.81 10.04 -2.03
C GLY A 83 4.70 8.86 -2.39
N THR A 84 5.99 9.12 -2.44
CA THR A 84 7.01 8.09 -2.71
C THR A 84 8.23 8.30 -1.83
N ALA A 85 8.97 7.22 -1.54
CA ALA A 85 10.22 7.30 -0.79
C ALA A 85 11.22 6.24 -1.27
N GLY A 86 12.49 6.62 -1.36
CA GLY A 86 13.59 5.72 -1.75
C GLY A 86 14.37 6.20 -2.95
N ALA A 87 15.25 5.34 -3.45
CA ALA A 87 16.06 5.60 -4.64
C ALA A 87 15.22 5.32 -5.90
N ILE A 88 14.62 6.36 -6.45
CA ILE A 88 13.77 6.30 -7.63
C ILE A 88 14.57 6.82 -8.82
N ASP A 89 14.80 5.97 -9.80
CA ASP A 89 15.44 6.36 -11.06
C ASP A 89 14.40 6.88 -12.07
N HIS A 90 14.19 8.19 -12.06
CA HIS A 90 13.27 8.85 -12.99
C HIS A 90 13.75 8.86 -14.46
N SER A 91 14.99 8.48 -14.74
CA SER A 91 15.46 8.29 -16.14
C SER A 91 14.95 6.97 -16.73
N TYR A 92 14.57 6.02 -15.89
CA TYR A 92 14.01 4.76 -16.33
C TYR A 92 12.49 4.84 -16.45
N ARG A 93 11.97 4.76 -17.67
CA ARG A 93 10.54 4.98 -17.99
C ARG A 93 9.58 4.20 -17.10
N ALA A 94 9.88 2.92 -16.84
CA ALA A 94 8.99 2.09 -16.02
C ALA A 94 8.91 2.58 -14.55
N THR A 95 10.03 3.04 -13.98
CA THR A 95 10.06 3.61 -12.63
C THR A 95 9.34 4.96 -12.60
N ASP A 96 9.66 5.85 -13.55
CA ASP A 96 9.06 7.18 -13.62
C ASP A 96 7.53 7.12 -13.78
N ALA A 97 7.03 6.18 -14.57
CA ALA A 97 5.60 6.06 -14.86
C ALA A 97 4.74 5.84 -13.59
N ILE A 98 5.24 5.08 -12.63
CA ILE A 98 4.49 4.71 -11.41
C ILE A 98 4.87 5.52 -10.16
N ALA A 99 5.98 6.28 -10.21
CA ALA A 99 6.50 7.00 -9.03
C ALA A 99 6.08 8.48 -8.99
N ARG A 100 5.24 8.93 -9.91
CA ARG A 100 4.76 10.32 -9.94
C ARG A 100 3.50 10.49 -9.10
N VAL A 101 3.49 11.49 -8.23
CA VAL A 101 2.30 11.86 -7.46
C VAL A 101 1.18 12.29 -8.40
N GLY A 102 -0.03 11.79 -8.16
CA GLY A 102 -1.22 12.04 -8.97
C GLY A 102 -1.49 10.97 -10.05
N VAL A 103 -0.59 9.98 -10.24
CA VAL A 103 -0.86 8.86 -11.16
C VAL A 103 -1.87 7.89 -10.54
N ASP A 104 -2.87 7.50 -11.32
CA ASP A 104 -3.82 6.46 -10.97
C ASP A 104 -3.22 5.06 -11.22
N LEU A 105 -3.01 4.31 -10.13
CA LEU A 105 -2.54 2.92 -10.12
C LEU A 105 -3.62 1.94 -9.67
N SER A 106 -4.89 2.33 -9.75
CA SER A 106 -6.03 1.46 -9.45
C SER A 106 -6.09 0.24 -10.40
N GLU A 107 -6.78 -0.81 -9.97
CA GLU A 107 -6.99 -2.02 -10.80
C GLU A 107 -7.67 -1.68 -12.13
N ARG A 108 -8.50 -0.63 -12.16
CA ARG A 108 -9.15 -0.17 -13.39
C ARG A 108 -8.18 0.44 -14.39
N SER A 109 -7.15 1.13 -13.92
CA SER A 109 -6.19 1.84 -14.79
C SER A 109 -5.00 0.97 -15.18
N VAL A 110 -4.47 0.16 -14.27
CA VAL A 110 -3.25 -0.61 -14.50
C VAL A 110 -3.45 -2.13 -14.37
N GLY A 111 -4.69 -2.60 -14.31
CA GLY A 111 -5.02 -4.01 -14.14
C GLY A 111 -4.59 -4.55 -12.78
N THR A 112 -4.46 -5.88 -12.67
CA THR A 112 -4.00 -6.53 -11.45
C THR A 112 -2.59 -6.03 -11.08
N SER A 113 -2.50 -5.38 -9.94
CA SER A 113 -1.29 -4.86 -9.30
C SER A 113 -1.38 -5.07 -7.79
N ALA A 114 -0.29 -4.89 -7.05
CA ALA A 114 -0.35 -4.95 -5.59
C ALA A 114 -1.24 -3.83 -5.02
N ILE A 115 -1.23 -2.65 -5.65
CA ILE A 115 -2.02 -1.49 -5.24
C ILE A 115 -3.50 -1.79 -5.39
N GLY A 116 -3.97 -2.09 -6.60
CA GLY A 116 -5.39 -2.38 -6.84
C GLY A 116 -5.90 -3.58 -6.06
N ALA A 117 -5.09 -4.65 -5.95
CA ALA A 117 -5.46 -5.84 -5.22
C ALA A 117 -5.55 -5.60 -3.70
N ALA A 118 -4.58 -4.92 -3.08
CA ALA A 118 -4.61 -4.65 -1.64
C ALA A 118 -5.80 -3.75 -1.25
N LEU A 119 -6.12 -2.75 -2.07
CA LEU A 119 -7.28 -1.88 -1.87
C LEU A 119 -8.61 -2.63 -2.00
N THR A 120 -8.71 -3.57 -2.95
CA THR A 120 -9.94 -4.31 -3.20
C THR A 120 -10.15 -5.46 -2.19
N GLU A 121 -9.09 -6.19 -1.88
CA GLU A 121 -9.17 -7.39 -1.02
C GLU A 121 -8.96 -7.06 0.47
N LEU A 122 -8.57 -5.82 0.80
CA LEU A 122 -8.28 -5.32 2.15
C LEU A 122 -7.34 -6.23 2.94
N GLN A 123 -6.32 -6.76 2.27
CA GLN A 123 -5.30 -7.62 2.87
C GLN A 123 -3.93 -7.38 2.23
N PRO A 124 -2.84 -7.69 2.92
CA PRO A 124 -1.50 -7.64 2.33
C PRO A 124 -1.38 -8.64 1.18
N VAL A 125 -0.81 -8.19 0.06
CA VAL A 125 -0.61 -8.96 -1.16
C VAL A 125 0.84 -8.87 -1.63
N TRP A 126 1.20 -9.79 -2.53
CA TRP A 126 2.49 -9.80 -3.18
C TRP A 126 2.35 -10.36 -4.60
N LEU A 127 3.00 -9.71 -5.56
CA LEU A 127 3.02 -10.11 -6.97
C LEU A 127 4.43 -9.98 -7.55
N HIS A 128 4.71 -10.86 -8.53
CA HIS A 128 5.95 -10.84 -9.26
C HIS A 128 5.72 -11.02 -10.76
N ARG A 129 6.25 -10.08 -11.56
CA ARG A 129 6.29 -10.15 -13.02
C ARG A 129 4.93 -10.50 -13.67
N GLY A 130 4.84 -11.63 -14.38
CA GLY A 130 3.66 -12.06 -15.13
C GLY A 130 2.43 -12.39 -14.29
N GLU A 131 2.45 -12.16 -12.98
CA GLU A 131 1.27 -12.16 -12.13
C GLU A 131 0.47 -10.85 -12.24
N HIS A 132 1.13 -9.75 -12.68
CA HIS A 132 0.45 -8.54 -13.10
C HIS A 132 -0.37 -8.81 -14.35
N PHE A 133 -1.47 -8.07 -14.52
CA PHE A 133 -2.42 -8.36 -15.60
C PHE A 133 -1.88 -8.01 -16.99
N PHE A 134 -1.30 -6.82 -17.15
CA PHE A 134 -0.76 -6.39 -18.45
C PHE A 134 0.68 -6.85 -18.64
N GLU A 135 1.03 -7.24 -19.88
CA GLU A 135 2.39 -7.63 -20.24
C GLU A 135 3.40 -6.50 -19.97
N ASP A 136 3.03 -5.25 -20.20
CA ASP A 136 3.86 -4.07 -19.94
C ASP A 136 4.23 -3.94 -18.44
N THR A 137 3.38 -4.43 -17.55
CA THR A 137 3.59 -4.38 -16.10
C THR A 137 4.37 -5.57 -15.55
N ALA A 138 4.73 -6.54 -16.41
CA ALA A 138 5.52 -7.71 -16.02
C ALA A 138 6.98 -7.39 -15.63
N VAL A 139 7.39 -6.14 -15.67
CA VAL A 139 8.70 -5.67 -15.18
C VAL A 139 8.71 -5.43 -13.67
N TYR A 140 7.52 -5.34 -13.05
CA TYR A 140 7.38 -4.99 -11.64
C TYR A 140 7.37 -6.22 -10.72
N SER A 141 7.82 -5.98 -9.51
CA SER A 141 7.73 -6.90 -8.37
C SER A 141 7.27 -6.09 -7.18
N CYS A 142 6.09 -6.38 -6.66
CA CYS A 142 5.39 -5.50 -5.74
C CYS A 142 4.91 -6.26 -4.50
N ALA A 143 4.93 -5.58 -3.36
CA ALA A 143 4.28 -6.04 -2.13
C ALA A 143 3.50 -4.87 -1.54
N GLY A 144 2.20 -5.04 -1.33
CA GLY A 144 1.32 -3.99 -0.88
C GLY A 144 0.48 -4.37 0.34
N ALA A 145 0.16 -3.39 1.18
CA ALA A 145 -0.75 -3.55 2.30
C ALA A 145 -1.72 -2.36 2.38
N PRO A 146 -3.03 -2.60 2.61
CA PRO A 146 -3.98 -1.53 2.83
C PRO A 146 -3.65 -0.77 4.12
N LEU A 147 -4.10 0.46 4.21
CA LEU A 147 -4.03 1.31 5.40
C LEU A 147 -5.44 1.57 5.90
N ILE A 148 -5.71 1.12 7.10
CA ILE A 148 -6.98 1.36 7.77
C ILE A 148 -6.89 2.63 8.61
N GLY A 149 -7.78 3.55 8.35
CA GLY A 149 -7.85 4.82 9.04
C GLY A 149 -8.39 4.70 10.48
N PRO A 150 -8.34 5.79 11.25
CA PRO A 150 -8.72 5.81 12.67
C PRO A 150 -10.20 5.53 12.92
N HIS A 151 -11.03 5.48 11.87
CA HIS A 151 -12.47 5.20 11.93
C HIS A 151 -12.86 3.86 11.29
N GLY A 152 -11.85 3.04 10.89
CA GLY A 152 -12.07 1.71 10.31
C GLY A 152 -12.26 1.68 8.80
N ASP A 153 -12.18 2.80 8.12
CA ASP A 153 -12.23 2.91 6.66
C ASP A 153 -10.83 2.71 6.03
N CYS A 154 -10.79 2.22 4.80
CA CYS A 154 -9.54 2.15 4.05
C CYS A 154 -9.19 3.55 3.54
N VAL A 155 -8.08 4.13 4.01
CA VAL A 155 -7.64 5.48 3.67
C VAL A 155 -6.55 5.51 2.59
N GLY A 156 -6.01 4.36 2.22
CA GLY A 156 -4.97 4.24 1.22
C GLY A 156 -4.26 2.90 1.30
N MET A 157 -3.09 2.83 0.69
CA MET A 157 -2.23 1.66 0.80
C MET A 157 -0.76 2.03 0.70
N LEU A 158 0.08 1.20 1.31
CA LEU A 158 1.53 1.25 1.22
C LEU A 158 2.01 0.12 0.31
N ASP A 159 2.85 0.45 -0.67
CA ASP A 159 3.46 -0.50 -1.59
C ASP A 159 5.00 -0.42 -1.56
N LEU A 160 5.63 -1.56 -1.77
CA LEU A 160 7.03 -1.70 -2.09
C LEU A 160 7.16 -2.24 -3.49
N THR A 161 7.71 -1.43 -4.38
CA THR A 161 7.92 -1.81 -5.79
C THR A 161 9.41 -1.86 -6.15
N GLY A 162 9.77 -2.89 -6.90
CA GLY A 162 11.06 -3.01 -7.58
C GLY A 162 10.85 -3.27 -9.07
N VAL A 163 11.75 -2.73 -9.90
CA VAL A 163 11.70 -2.88 -11.35
C VAL A 163 12.85 -3.77 -11.82
N ASN A 164 12.52 -4.85 -12.54
CA ASN A 164 13.49 -5.87 -12.98
C ASN A 164 14.38 -6.41 -11.84
N VAL A 165 13.78 -6.66 -10.70
CA VAL A 165 14.44 -7.21 -9.50
C VAL A 165 14.10 -8.68 -9.27
N ALA A 166 14.84 -9.31 -8.34
CA ALA A 166 14.52 -10.66 -7.90
C ALA A 166 13.23 -10.69 -7.07
N GLU A 167 12.57 -11.82 -7.12
CA GLU A 167 11.40 -12.15 -6.32
C GLU A 167 11.69 -12.05 -4.81
N ARG A 168 10.80 -11.39 -4.07
CA ARG A 168 10.93 -11.14 -2.63
C ARG A 168 9.60 -11.26 -1.89
N PRO A 169 9.02 -12.47 -1.77
CA PRO A 169 7.72 -12.68 -1.14
C PRO A 169 7.68 -12.26 0.34
N GLU A 170 8.83 -12.28 1.01
CA GLU A 170 8.98 -11.83 2.40
C GLU A 170 8.64 -10.34 2.61
N LEU A 171 8.68 -9.54 1.55
CA LEU A 171 8.31 -8.13 1.62
C LEU A 171 6.82 -7.93 1.95
N LYS A 172 5.94 -8.92 1.66
CA LYS A 172 4.53 -8.90 2.08
C LYS A 172 4.41 -8.68 3.60
N HIS A 173 5.21 -9.38 4.40
CA HIS A 173 5.16 -9.23 5.86
C HIS A 173 5.75 -7.90 6.31
N ARG A 174 6.82 -7.45 5.65
CA ARG A 174 7.46 -6.17 5.98
C ARG A 174 6.54 -4.99 5.68
N VAL A 175 5.90 -4.95 4.52
CA VAL A 175 4.98 -3.87 4.16
C VAL A 175 3.76 -3.87 5.08
N ALA A 176 3.22 -5.04 5.45
CA ALA A 176 2.12 -5.16 6.41
C ALA A 176 2.50 -4.65 7.81
N GLN A 177 3.74 -4.88 8.25
CA GLN A 177 4.23 -4.34 9.52
C GLN A 177 4.36 -2.82 9.47
N SER A 178 4.88 -2.26 8.36
CA SER A 178 4.98 -0.82 8.17
C SER A 178 3.61 -0.15 8.04
N ALA A 179 2.65 -0.79 7.36
CA ALA A 179 1.28 -0.32 7.29
C ALA A 179 0.67 -0.13 8.68
N ARG A 180 0.81 -1.11 9.58
CA ARG A 180 0.35 -1.00 10.97
C ARG A 180 0.98 0.17 11.73
N GLN A 181 2.26 0.47 11.51
CA GLN A 181 2.91 1.61 12.14
C GLN A 181 2.36 2.95 11.63
N ILE A 182 1.96 3.01 10.35
CA ILE A 182 1.27 4.18 9.79
C ILE A 182 -0.14 4.30 10.37
N GLU A 183 -0.88 3.20 10.49
CA GLU A 183 -2.20 3.16 11.11
C GLU A 183 -2.15 3.63 12.58
N ASP A 184 -1.15 3.16 13.35
CA ASP A 184 -0.90 3.66 14.71
C ASP A 184 -0.67 5.18 14.73
N ALA A 185 0.12 5.70 13.79
CA ALA A 185 0.37 7.13 13.69
C ALA A 185 -0.90 7.93 13.31
N LEU A 186 -1.75 7.39 12.43
CA LEU A 186 -3.04 7.98 12.08
C LEU A 186 -3.99 8.04 13.28
N VAL A 187 -4.08 6.96 14.07
CA VAL A 187 -4.90 6.91 15.28
C VAL A 187 -4.43 7.95 16.30
N LEU A 188 -3.11 8.04 16.52
CA LEU A 188 -2.53 8.99 17.49
C LEU A 188 -2.59 10.45 17.02
N ALA A 189 -2.75 10.70 15.71
CA ALA A 189 -2.89 12.05 15.17
C ALA A 189 -4.28 12.66 15.44
N VAL A 190 -5.29 11.84 15.74
CA VAL A 190 -6.63 12.34 16.10
C VAL A 190 -6.56 13.01 17.48
N PRO A 191 -7.08 14.23 17.67
CA PRO A 191 -7.11 14.89 18.98
C PRO A 191 -7.81 14.00 20.02
N HIS A 192 -7.14 13.73 21.12
CA HIS A 192 -7.65 12.88 22.22
C HIS A 192 -7.16 13.34 23.59
N ALA A 193 -7.87 12.96 24.65
CA ALA A 193 -7.52 13.20 26.03
C ALA A 193 -6.78 12.01 26.67
N LEU A 194 -7.08 10.79 26.23
CA LEU A 194 -6.50 9.56 26.74
C LEU A 194 -6.26 8.58 25.59
N CYS A 195 -5.08 7.95 25.56
CA CYS A 195 -4.79 6.84 24.67
C CYS A 195 -4.58 5.56 25.50
N LEU A 196 -5.33 4.53 25.19
CA LEU A 196 -5.20 3.19 25.74
C LEU A 196 -4.44 2.32 24.76
N ARG A 197 -3.39 1.65 25.25
CA ARG A 197 -2.67 0.61 24.51
C ARG A 197 -2.98 -0.73 25.14
N LEU A 198 -3.66 -1.60 24.41
CA LEU A 198 -4.02 -2.94 24.82
C LEU A 198 -3.09 -3.93 24.12
N ALA A 199 -2.42 -4.78 24.91
CA ALA A 199 -1.55 -5.83 24.41
C ALA A 199 -2.07 -7.18 24.90
N TRP A 200 -2.22 -8.14 24.01
CA TRP A 200 -2.54 -9.52 24.35
C TRP A 200 -1.25 -10.33 24.38
N TYR A 201 -1.03 -10.96 25.49
CA TYR A 201 0.10 -11.87 25.67
C TYR A 201 -0.41 -13.31 25.60
N ASP A 202 -0.02 -14.05 24.57
CA ASP A 202 -0.38 -15.45 24.36
C ASP A 202 0.62 -16.45 25.01
N GLY A 203 1.60 -15.94 25.76
CA GLY A 203 2.56 -16.76 26.49
C GLY A 203 3.79 -17.19 25.68
N ILE A 204 3.86 -16.90 24.36
CA ILE A 204 4.93 -17.37 23.48
C ILE A 204 5.48 -16.20 22.65
N GLY A 205 6.24 -15.30 23.27
CA GLY A 205 6.95 -14.22 22.56
C GLY A 205 6.47 -12.79 22.91
N PRO A 206 7.07 -11.77 22.30
CA PRO A 206 6.60 -10.40 22.48
C PRO A 206 5.19 -10.26 21.90
N ALA A 207 4.34 -9.47 22.57
CA ALA A 207 2.97 -9.19 22.10
C ALA A 207 3.00 -8.69 20.65
N GLU A 208 2.62 -9.55 19.71
CA GLU A 208 2.64 -9.22 18.27
C GLU A 208 1.51 -8.29 17.85
N ARG A 209 0.47 -8.17 18.69
CA ARG A 209 -0.69 -7.32 18.43
C ARG A 209 -0.93 -6.38 19.60
N THR A 210 -0.82 -5.11 19.32
CA THR A 210 -1.28 -4.04 20.21
C THR A 210 -2.44 -3.32 19.55
N ALA A 211 -3.55 -3.16 20.26
CA ALA A 211 -4.62 -2.27 19.84
C ALA A 211 -4.43 -0.91 20.52
N LEU A 212 -4.66 0.15 19.76
CA LEU A 212 -4.72 1.53 20.24
C LEU A 212 -6.18 1.98 20.22
N MET A 213 -6.60 2.64 21.29
CA MET A 213 -7.91 3.28 21.37
C MET A 213 -7.76 4.65 22.04
N CYS A 214 -8.16 5.69 21.36
CA CYS A 214 -8.11 7.05 21.86
C CYS A 214 -9.49 7.55 22.26
N LEU A 215 -9.57 8.21 23.41
CA LEU A 215 -10.81 8.73 23.99
C LEU A 215 -10.74 10.25 24.10
N ASP A 216 -11.86 10.91 23.93
CA ASP A 216 -12.00 12.33 24.26
C ASP A 216 -12.12 12.57 25.78
N ALA A 217 -12.26 13.83 26.20
CA ALA A 217 -12.42 14.20 27.59
C ALA A 217 -13.74 13.72 28.23
N GLY A 218 -14.73 13.38 27.40
CA GLY A 218 -16.01 12.79 27.83
C GLY A 218 -15.98 11.27 27.94
N GLY A 219 -14.88 10.63 27.54
CA GLY A 219 -14.73 9.17 27.55
C GLY A 219 -15.27 8.48 26.29
N ALA A 220 -15.65 9.24 25.25
CA ALA A 220 -16.06 8.65 23.98
C ALA A 220 -14.85 8.26 23.12
N VAL A 221 -14.93 7.12 22.42
CA VAL A 221 -13.90 6.68 21.49
C VAL A 221 -13.87 7.61 20.27
N VAL A 222 -12.71 8.22 20.01
CA VAL A 222 -12.51 9.12 18.86
C VAL A 222 -11.67 8.50 17.76
N SER A 223 -10.84 7.50 18.08
CA SER A 223 -10.07 6.74 17.10
C SER A 223 -9.62 5.40 17.67
N ALA A 224 -9.45 4.42 16.80
CA ALA A 224 -8.86 3.11 17.15
C ALA A 224 -8.19 2.49 15.92
N ASN A 225 -7.18 1.63 16.15
CA ASN A 225 -6.69 0.72 15.10
C ASN A 225 -7.45 -0.62 15.15
N ALA A 226 -7.41 -1.36 14.03
CA ALA A 226 -8.04 -2.68 13.90
C ALA A 226 -7.12 -3.82 14.34
#